data_f2b672cc397754ef2664c68d2cce536f
#
_entry.id   f2b672cc397754ef2664c68d2cce536f
#
_cell.length_a   1.000
_cell.length_b   1.000
_cell.length_c   1.000
_cell.angle_alpha   90.00
_cell.angle_beta   90.00
_cell.angle_gamma   90.00
#
_symmetry.space_group_name_H-M   'P 1'
#
loop_
_entity.id
_entity.type
_entity.pdbx_description
1 polymer ?
#
loop_
_entity_poly.entity_id
_entity_poly.type
_entity_poly.pdbx_seq_one_letter_code
_entity_poly.pdbx_strand_id
1 'polypeptide(L)'
;MEATKRYLCLYLKESQEKFISNWKKRILVHEHDPYKDEIIKNGTHLLHAFTMYIREEINLQEIENISKKIAQERMDAKVNIADFIYNTNEGKKEILNTLFLLNPTGQECKVVIEQINLFFDHLIYHTVYSYYELRKEYIHSYYELKKKYN
;
A
#
# COMPACT_ATOMS: atom_id res chain seq x y z
N MET A 1 15.10 -6.47 18.65
CA MET A 1 13.75 -5.99 18.27
C MET A 1 12.85 -6.06 19.48
N GLU A 2 12.10 -5.01 19.72
CA GLU A 2 11.15 -4.94 20.83
C GLU A 2 10.07 -6.04 20.74
N ALA A 3 9.56 -6.47 21.88
CA ALA A 3 8.59 -7.56 21.95
C ALA A 3 7.34 -7.30 21.13
N THR A 4 6.78 -6.10 21.18
CA THR A 4 5.56 -5.74 20.45
C THR A 4 5.75 -5.88 18.92
N LYS A 5 6.86 -5.39 18.38
CA LYS A 5 7.18 -5.52 16.95
C LYS A 5 7.32 -6.98 16.53
N ARG A 6 8.00 -7.76 17.35
CA ARG A 6 8.23 -9.19 17.10
C ARG A 6 6.91 -9.95 17.08
N TYR A 7 6.03 -9.71 18.05
CA TYR A 7 4.72 -10.36 18.11
C TYR A 7 3.82 -9.93 16.95
N LEU A 8 3.85 -8.65 16.59
CA LEU A 8 3.07 -8.15 15.43
C LEU A 8 3.53 -8.85 14.15
N CYS A 9 4.83 -8.86 13.87
CA CYS A 9 5.38 -9.50 12.68
C CYS A 9 5.07 -11.01 12.64
N LEU A 10 5.20 -11.69 13.77
CA LEU A 10 4.89 -13.11 13.87
C LEU A 10 3.41 -13.38 13.61
N TYR A 11 2.53 -12.60 14.23
CA TYR A 11 1.09 -12.73 14.04
C TYR A 11 0.69 -12.50 12.57
N LEU A 12 1.20 -11.46 11.95
CA LEU A 12 0.91 -11.15 10.53
C LEU A 12 1.39 -12.27 9.60
N LYS A 13 2.52 -12.87 9.91
CA LYS A 13 3.05 -14.01 9.16
C LYS A 13 2.17 -15.26 9.31
N GLU A 14 1.82 -15.61 10.54
CA GLU A 14 1.03 -16.82 10.84
C GLU A 14 -0.41 -16.70 10.43
N SER A 15 -0.99 -15.48 10.48
CA SER A 15 -2.39 -15.20 10.19
C SER A 15 -2.58 -14.45 8.86
N GLN A 16 -1.62 -14.54 7.95
CA GLN A 16 -1.64 -13.81 6.67
C GLN A 16 -2.91 -14.07 5.88
N GLU A 17 -3.34 -15.31 5.75
CA GLU A 17 -4.55 -15.66 4.99
C GLU A 17 -5.80 -15.02 5.58
N LYS A 18 -5.92 -15.03 6.90
CA LYS A 18 -7.04 -14.39 7.60
C LYS A 18 -7.02 -12.88 7.41
N PHE A 19 -5.84 -12.27 7.51
CA PHE A 19 -5.64 -10.84 7.28
C PHE A 19 -6.10 -10.44 5.87
N ILE A 20 -5.59 -11.12 4.86
CA ILE A 20 -5.93 -10.85 3.45
C ILE A 20 -7.42 -11.10 3.19
N SER A 21 -7.99 -12.17 3.74
CA SER A 21 -9.42 -12.46 3.61
C SER A 21 -10.30 -11.35 4.20
N ASN A 22 -9.94 -10.84 5.38
CA ASN A 22 -10.67 -9.74 6.02
C ASN A 22 -10.55 -8.44 5.22
N TRP A 23 -9.35 -8.14 4.75
CA TRP A 23 -9.09 -6.95 3.93
C TRP A 23 -9.84 -7.02 2.59
N LYS A 24 -9.80 -8.17 1.92
CA LYS A 24 -10.47 -8.42 0.63
C LYS A 24 -11.96 -8.12 0.67
N LYS A 25 -12.62 -8.37 1.79
CA LYS A 25 -14.07 -8.12 1.95
C LYS A 25 -14.43 -6.64 1.96
N ARG A 26 -13.47 -5.74 2.20
CA ARG A 26 -13.72 -4.31 2.41
C ARG A 26 -13.15 -3.41 1.33
N ILE A 27 -12.35 -3.95 0.42
CA ILE A 27 -11.73 -3.17 -0.64
C ILE A 27 -12.66 -2.93 -1.82
N LEU A 28 -12.33 -1.90 -2.59
CA LEU A 28 -13.01 -1.53 -3.82
C LEU A 28 -12.24 -2.12 -5.01
N VAL A 29 -12.90 -2.98 -5.78
CA VAL A 29 -12.33 -3.59 -6.99
C VAL A 29 -13.37 -3.51 -8.10
N HIS A 30 -13.00 -2.88 -9.21
CA HIS A 30 -13.87 -2.77 -10.39
C HIS A 30 -13.77 -4.03 -11.25
N GLU A 31 -14.91 -4.55 -11.72
CA GLU A 31 -14.96 -5.76 -12.57
C GLU A 31 -14.13 -5.62 -13.85
N HIS A 32 -14.08 -4.41 -14.40
CA HIS A 32 -13.36 -4.13 -15.65
C HIS A 32 -11.90 -3.71 -15.46
N ASP A 33 -11.42 -3.71 -14.22
CA ASP A 33 -10.00 -3.43 -13.94
C ASP A 33 -9.15 -4.59 -14.46
N PRO A 34 -8.27 -4.38 -15.45
CA PRO A 34 -7.41 -5.45 -15.97
C PRO A 34 -6.42 -5.99 -14.93
N TYR A 35 -6.20 -5.25 -13.83
CA TYR A 35 -5.31 -5.63 -12.73
C TYR A 35 -6.07 -6.08 -11.48
N LYS A 36 -7.36 -6.43 -11.59
CA LYS A 36 -8.16 -6.80 -10.41
C LYS A 36 -7.57 -7.97 -9.61
N ASP A 37 -7.01 -8.96 -10.30
CA ASP A 37 -6.37 -10.10 -9.65
C ASP A 37 -5.03 -9.71 -9.01
N GLU A 38 -4.36 -8.71 -9.57
CA GLU A 38 -3.11 -8.17 -9.03
C GLU A 38 -3.32 -7.35 -7.76
N ILE A 39 -4.51 -6.79 -7.51
CA ILE A 39 -4.79 -6.01 -6.31
C ILE A 39 -4.58 -6.86 -5.06
N ILE A 40 -5.08 -8.09 -5.03
CA ILE A 40 -4.91 -9.01 -3.89
C ILE A 40 -3.44 -9.42 -3.76
N LYS A 41 -2.80 -9.72 -4.86
CA LYS A 41 -1.38 -10.06 -4.90
C LYS A 41 -0.52 -8.90 -4.40
N ASN A 42 -0.81 -7.67 -4.84
CA ASN A 42 -0.12 -6.47 -4.36
C ASN A 42 -0.35 -6.26 -2.86
N GLY A 43 -1.57 -6.52 -2.36
CA GLY A 43 -1.87 -6.45 -0.94
C GLY A 43 -1.01 -7.41 -0.12
N THR A 44 -0.83 -8.65 -0.59
CA THR A 44 0.05 -9.64 0.04
C THR A 44 1.50 -9.18 0.02
N HIS A 45 1.97 -8.64 -1.10
CA HIS A 45 3.34 -8.10 -1.22
C HIS A 45 3.55 -6.89 -0.29
N LEU A 46 2.56 -6.02 -0.17
CA LEU A 46 2.64 -4.86 0.72
C LEU A 46 2.66 -5.27 2.19
N LEU A 47 1.89 -6.28 2.57
CA LEU A 47 1.93 -6.83 3.93
C LEU A 47 3.32 -7.39 4.25
N HIS A 48 3.91 -8.11 3.31
CA HIS A 48 5.28 -8.62 3.45
C HIS A 48 6.30 -7.46 3.55
N ALA A 49 6.21 -6.47 2.68
CA ALA A 49 7.07 -5.28 2.73
C ALA A 49 6.92 -4.51 4.04
N PHE A 50 5.70 -4.40 4.58
CA PHE A 50 5.46 -3.81 5.89
C PHE A 50 6.21 -4.56 6.99
N THR A 51 6.12 -5.89 7.02
CA THR A 51 6.83 -6.69 8.04
C THR A 51 8.34 -6.53 7.90
N MET A 52 8.88 -6.50 6.70
CA MET A 52 10.30 -6.25 6.45
C MET A 52 10.71 -4.84 6.92
N TYR A 53 9.87 -3.83 6.68
CA TYR A 53 10.12 -2.47 7.15
C TYR A 53 10.17 -2.39 8.68
N ILE A 54 9.21 -3.00 9.37
CA ILE A 54 9.17 -3.04 10.84
C ILE A 54 10.41 -3.75 11.41
N ARG A 55 10.92 -4.75 10.70
CA ARG A 55 12.15 -5.48 11.07
C ARG A 55 13.43 -4.77 10.66
N GLU A 56 13.32 -3.59 10.06
CA GLU A 56 14.46 -2.81 9.56
C GLU A 56 15.25 -3.53 8.45
N GLU A 57 14.62 -4.45 7.73
CA GLU A 57 15.22 -5.19 6.62
C GLU A 57 15.13 -4.42 5.29
N ILE A 58 14.18 -3.49 5.17
CA ILE A 58 14.06 -2.56 4.03
C ILE A 58 13.92 -1.13 4.53
N ASN A 59 14.23 -0.18 3.64
CA ASN A 59 14.12 1.25 3.91
C ASN A 59 12.98 1.89 3.10
N LEU A 60 12.75 3.19 3.31
CA LEU A 60 11.69 3.93 2.63
C LEU A 60 11.92 4.04 1.11
N GLN A 61 13.17 3.99 0.64
CA GLN A 61 13.45 4.02 -0.80
C GLN A 61 12.86 2.82 -1.54
N GLU A 62 12.88 1.65 -0.92
CA GLU A 62 12.29 0.43 -1.50
C GLU A 62 10.77 0.54 -1.57
N ILE A 63 10.15 1.22 -0.60
CA ILE A 63 8.72 1.52 -0.62
C ILE A 63 8.37 2.47 -1.78
N GLU A 64 9.22 3.45 -2.06
CA GLU A 64 9.05 4.32 -3.23
C GLU A 64 9.06 3.55 -4.54
N ASN A 65 9.92 2.55 -4.68
CA ASN A 65 9.97 1.70 -5.86
C ASN A 65 8.67 0.90 -6.05
N ILE A 66 8.12 0.35 -4.97
CA ILE A 66 6.82 -0.33 -4.97
C ILE A 66 5.72 0.64 -5.36
N SER A 67 5.75 1.86 -4.82
CA SER A 67 4.79 2.92 -5.12
C SER A 67 4.73 3.28 -6.61
N LYS A 68 5.88 3.37 -7.25
CA LYS A 68 5.98 3.65 -8.70
C LYS A 68 5.32 2.55 -9.54
N LYS A 69 5.53 1.29 -9.16
CA LYS A 69 4.91 0.15 -9.83
C LYS A 69 3.39 0.20 -9.72
N ILE A 70 2.88 0.43 -8.52
CA ILE A 70 1.44 0.53 -8.27
C ILE A 70 0.84 1.70 -9.05
N ALA A 71 1.51 2.85 -9.05
CA ALA A 71 1.06 4.03 -9.79
C ALA A 71 0.90 3.73 -11.29
N GLN A 72 1.87 3.03 -11.88
CA GLN A 72 1.80 2.63 -13.28
C GLN A 72 0.60 1.71 -13.55
N GLU A 73 0.39 0.71 -12.72
CA GLU A 73 -0.76 -0.20 -12.84
C GLU A 73 -2.10 0.54 -12.73
N ARG A 74 -2.21 1.48 -11.79
CA ARG A 74 -3.43 2.28 -11.61
C ARG A 74 -3.67 3.22 -12.79
N MET A 75 -2.62 3.77 -13.36
CA MET A 75 -2.70 4.60 -14.56
C MET A 75 -3.15 3.77 -15.77
N ASP A 76 -2.56 2.61 -15.97
CA ASP A 76 -2.88 1.72 -17.10
C ASP A 76 -4.31 1.18 -17.00
N ALA A 77 -4.79 0.90 -15.80
CA ALA A 77 -6.16 0.46 -15.56
C ALA A 77 -7.21 1.56 -15.75
N LYS A 78 -6.80 2.83 -15.80
CA LYS A 78 -7.69 3.99 -15.91
C LYS A 78 -8.73 4.06 -14.80
N VAL A 79 -8.37 3.59 -13.60
CA VAL A 79 -9.23 3.66 -12.42
C VAL A 79 -8.88 4.88 -11.57
N ASN A 80 -9.84 5.30 -10.74
CA ASN A 80 -9.63 6.44 -9.86
C ASN A 80 -8.60 6.09 -8.78
N ILE A 81 -7.56 6.91 -8.63
CA ILE A 81 -6.54 6.73 -7.60
C ILE A 81 -7.11 6.75 -6.18
N ALA A 82 -8.28 7.33 -5.99
CA ALA A 82 -8.97 7.32 -4.70
C ALA A 82 -9.27 5.91 -4.20
N ASP A 83 -9.54 4.97 -5.11
CA ASP A 83 -9.78 3.57 -4.73
C ASP A 83 -8.53 2.92 -4.15
N PHE A 84 -7.36 3.23 -4.70
CA PHE A 84 -6.09 2.80 -4.13
C PHE A 84 -5.90 3.34 -2.71
N ILE A 85 -6.17 4.62 -2.50
CA ILE A 85 -6.06 5.26 -1.19
C ILE A 85 -7.00 4.58 -0.19
N TYR A 86 -8.24 4.36 -0.59
CA TYR A 86 -9.24 3.69 0.25
C TYR A 86 -8.79 2.28 0.64
N ASN A 87 -8.39 1.47 -0.35
CA ASN A 87 -7.98 0.08 -0.15
C ASN A 87 -6.75 -0.01 0.75
N THR A 88 -5.79 0.89 0.58
CA THR A 88 -4.58 0.96 1.40
C THR A 88 -4.89 1.35 2.84
N ASN A 89 -5.78 2.31 3.05
CA ASN A 89 -6.23 2.69 4.39
C ASN A 89 -7.01 1.57 5.09
N GLU A 90 -7.76 0.77 4.37
CA GLU A 90 -8.40 -0.43 4.94
C GLU A 90 -7.36 -1.45 5.40
N GLY A 91 -6.27 -1.62 4.66
CA GLY A 91 -5.14 -2.45 5.08
C GLY A 91 -4.45 -1.92 6.34
N LYS A 92 -4.24 -0.62 6.42
CA LYS A 92 -3.70 0.04 7.61
C LYS A 92 -4.59 -0.20 8.84
N LYS A 93 -5.91 -0.08 8.69
CA LYS A 93 -6.87 -0.36 9.77
C LYS A 93 -6.75 -1.80 10.27
N GLU A 94 -6.60 -2.77 9.37
CA GLU A 94 -6.41 -4.18 9.75
C GLU A 94 -5.14 -4.38 10.58
N ILE A 95 -4.04 -3.71 10.20
CA ILE A 95 -2.79 -3.79 10.95
C ILE A 95 -2.95 -3.16 12.33
N LEU A 96 -3.60 -2.00 12.43
CA LEU A 96 -3.86 -1.36 13.71
C LEU A 96 -4.77 -2.21 14.61
N ASN A 97 -5.81 -2.84 14.05
CA ASN A 97 -6.67 -3.74 14.79
C ASN A 97 -5.88 -4.94 15.32
N THR A 98 -4.98 -5.49 14.51
CA THR A 98 -4.09 -6.59 14.91
C THR A 98 -3.19 -6.15 16.06
N LEU A 99 -2.60 -4.96 15.97
CA LEU A 99 -1.75 -4.40 17.04
C LEU A 99 -2.51 -4.29 18.36
N PHE A 100 -3.73 -3.76 18.33
CA PHE A 100 -4.53 -3.57 19.53
C PHE A 100 -4.99 -4.90 20.15
N LEU A 101 -5.21 -5.94 19.34
CA LEU A 101 -5.50 -7.30 19.84
C LEU A 101 -4.33 -7.90 20.63
N LEU A 102 -3.10 -7.50 20.33
CA LEU A 102 -1.90 -7.95 21.04
C LEU A 102 -1.74 -7.26 22.39
N ASN A 103 -2.58 -6.30 22.72
CA ASN A 103 -2.59 -5.56 23.98
C ASN A 103 -1.20 -5.01 24.37
N PRO A 104 -0.56 -4.20 23.50
CA PRO A 104 0.78 -3.69 23.75
C PRO A 104 0.79 -2.67 24.89
N THR A 105 1.95 -2.51 25.55
CA THR A 105 2.14 -1.50 26.59
C THR A 105 2.45 -0.12 25.99
N GLY A 106 2.13 0.94 26.74
CA GLY A 106 2.04 2.31 26.28
C GLY A 106 3.14 2.83 25.35
N GLN A 107 4.42 2.80 25.77
CA GLN A 107 5.51 3.36 24.96
C GLN A 107 5.82 2.51 23.72
N GLU A 108 5.82 1.20 23.83
CA GLU A 108 6.02 0.30 22.68
C GLU A 108 4.90 0.44 21.67
N CYS A 109 3.65 0.59 22.15
CA CYS A 109 2.49 0.80 21.31
C CYS A 109 2.64 2.08 20.48
N LYS A 110 3.04 3.18 21.13
CA LYS A 110 3.25 4.47 20.48
C LYS A 110 4.28 4.37 19.37
N VAL A 111 5.44 3.76 19.65
CA VAL A 111 6.52 3.61 18.65
C VAL A 111 6.04 2.82 17.44
N VAL A 112 5.33 1.72 17.66
CA VAL A 112 4.83 0.88 16.56
C VAL A 112 3.77 1.61 15.73
N ILE A 113 2.85 2.33 16.38
CA ILE A 113 1.85 3.16 15.67
C ILE A 113 2.53 4.21 14.80
N GLU A 114 3.54 4.90 15.29
CA GLU A 114 4.31 5.88 14.51
C GLU A 114 4.95 5.24 13.28
N GLN A 115 5.49 4.04 13.40
CA GLN A 115 6.09 3.31 12.28
C GLN A 115 5.05 2.83 11.27
N ILE A 116 3.88 2.37 11.74
CA ILE A 116 2.76 2.01 10.86
C ILE A 116 2.33 3.23 10.06
N ASN A 117 2.13 4.36 10.71
CA ASN A 117 1.75 5.60 10.05
C ASN A 117 2.80 6.03 9.02
N LEU A 118 4.07 6.00 9.38
CA LEU A 118 5.16 6.40 8.48
C LEU A 118 5.20 5.53 7.22
N PHE A 119 5.08 4.21 7.37
CA PHE A 119 5.04 3.30 6.23
C PHE A 119 3.89 3.63 5.27
N PHE A 120 2.67 3.73 5.78
CA PHE A 120 1.48 3.95 4.95
C PHE A 120 1.41 5.36 4.38
N ASP A 121 1.80 6.37 5.14
CA ASP A 121 1.86 7.75 4.64
C ASP A 121 2.87 7.87 3.50
N HIS A 122 4.03 7.25 3.63
CA HIS A 122 5.06 7.24 2.60
C HIS A 122 4.60 6.50 1.34
N LEU A 123 3.98 5.33 1.52
CA LEU A 123 3.43 4.54 0.41
C LEU A 123 2.35 5.32 -0.35
N ILE A 124 1.38 5.88 0.35
CA ILE A 124 0.29 6.64 -0.26
C ILE A 124 0.82 7.89 -0.97
N TYR A 125 1.67 8.66 -0.30
CA TYR A 125 2.24 9.88 -0.87
C TYR A 125 2.97 9.58 -2.19
N HIS A 126 3.89 8.63 -2.20
CA HIS A 126 4.70 8.35 -3.39
C HIS A 126 3.90 7.68 -4.51
N THR A 127 2.88 6.89 -4.17
CA THR A 127 1.99 6.31 -5.18
C THR A 127 1.15 7.40 -5.86
N VAL A 128 0.55 8.28 -5.08
CA VAL A 128 -0.28 9.38 -5.61
C VAL A 128 0.58 10.36 -6.41
N TYR A 129 1.74 10.73 -5.88
CA TYR A 129 2.69 11.61 -6.57
C TYR A 129 3.09 11.02 -7.93
N SER A 130 3.51 9.75 -7.95
CA SER A 130 3.92 9.07 -9.18
C SER A 130 2.77 8.94 -10.18
N TYR A 131 1.55 8.67 -9.70
CA TYR A 131 0.36 8.62 -10.52
C TYR A 131 0.11 9.94 -11.24
N TYR A 132 0.19 11.06 -10.53
CA TYR A 132 -0.02 12.38 -11.14
C TYR A 132 1.10 12.77 -12.10
N GLU A 133 2.35 12.41 -11.81
CA GLU A 133 3.46 12.65 -12.73
C GLU A 133 3.28 11.86 -14.03
N LEU A 134 2.90 10.59 -13.96
CA LEU A 134 2.59 9.78 -15.13
C LEU A 134 1.41 10.36 -15.94
N ARG A 135 0.39 10.85 -15.26
CA ARG A 135 -0.76 11.47 -15.90
C ARG A 135 -0.38 12.74 -16.65
N LYS A 136 0.49 13.58 -16.09
CA LYS A 136 1.01 14.77 -16.76
C LYS A 136 1.78 14.41 -18.03
N GLU A 137 2.65 13.40 -17.97
CA GLU A 137 3.40 12.92 -19.13
C GLU A 137 2.47 12.40 -20.22
N TYR A 138 1.44 11.64 -19.85
CA TYR A 138 0.43 11.14 -20.79
C TYR A 138 -0.31 12.28 -21.49
N ILE A 139 -0.77 13.28 -20.76
CA ILE A 139 -1.46 14.45 -21.29
C ILE A 139 -0.55 15.24 -22.23
N HIS A 140 0.71 15.47 -21.81
CA HIS A 140 1.70 16.16 -22.63
C HIS A 140 1.94 15.44 -23.96
N SER A 141 2.16 14.14 -23.93
CA SER A 141 2.36 13.30 -25.12
C SER A 141 1.15 13.34 -26.06
N TYR A 142 -0.06 13.31 -25.49
CA TYR A 142 -1.30 13.44 -26.27
C TYR A 142 -1.35 14.76 -27.02
N TYR A 143 -1.07 15.88 -26.36
CA TYR A 143 -1.08 17.19 -27.01
C TYR A 143 0.01 17.34 -28.07
N GLU A 144 1.19 16.81 -27.85
CA GLU A 144 2.28 16.81 -28.82
C GLU A 144 1.91 16.02 -30.09
N LEU A 145 1.31 14.84 -29.92
CA LEU A 145 0.79 14.05 -31.04
C LEU A 145 -0.31 14.81 -31.82
N LYS A 146 -1.23 15.43 -31.11
CA LYS A 146 -2.31 16.20 -31.73
C LYS A 146 -1.77 17.37 -32.56
N LYS A 147 -0.78 18.09 -32.07
CA LYS A 147 -0.10 19.15 -32.82
C LYS A 147 0.56 18.63 -34.10
N LYS A 148 1.16 17.44 -34.02
CA LYS A 148 1.88 16.84 -35.15
C LYS A 148 0.96 16.43 -36.29
N TYR A 149 -0.28 16.01 -36.00
CA TYR A 149 -1.23 15.50 -37.00
C TYR A 149 -2.36 16.46 -37.35
N ASN A 150 -2.40 17.63 -36.77
CA ASN A 150 -3.27 18.74 -37.13
C ASN A 150 -2.46 19.81 -37.90
#